data_d1d3f7b807bc11f0fe0a2e6acf6f7b40
#
_entry.id   d1d3f7b807bc11f0fe0a2e6acf6f7b40
#
_cell.length_a   1.000
_cell.length_b   1.000
_cell.length_c   1.000
_cell.angle_alpha   90.00
_cell.angle_beta   90.00
_cell.angle_gamma   90.00
#
_symmetry.space_group_name_H-M   'P 1'
#
loop_
_entity.id
_entity.type
_entity.pdbx_description
1 polymer ?
#
loop_
_entity_poly.entity_id
_entity_poly.type
_entity_poly.pdbx_seq_one_letter_code
_entity_poly.pdbx_strand_id
1 'polypeptide(L)'
;AAKLTAAVRRSALASKEKSLVRCSDLIVNRSDLSGSGAGINTSTFQDGLTPSDVYGTRVQDEEISLNVPDVVRVLAVFETNDSTDPDLPLIGVTNQTDTFTGNVTVGEQFIGGRSGAVARVVVVQATQLSFVYENENVFEVGENISLKTSGIFATITGVTPGDRNILKNFKLDNGQRVEFADFSRLIREPNVEKPSRKLRVIFDHLQNNEVSGNIETVNSYTGLDYSTEIPYVFDNYASDFIDFRPRVASYNTGSSISPFSYASRDFSSTNSESVVSGKTVVVDYSYYLGRVDRLYLTKEGTFITKEGTPSRFPKAPLPNEESFQVATLKLPPYIRNASSEVLIKTVPHKRYTMRDIGSLENRIKNLENYTTLSLLETDTKNLTIKDPNTGLDKFKSGFFVDNFRNHNSHNLTGESKFDIDIERSELRPRTTERNVSLVFETVTTQANPLTT
;
A
#
# COMPACT_ATOMS: atom_id res chain seq x y z
N ALA A 1 -40.89 -19.62 -26.46
CA ALA A 1 -39.85 -19.64 -25.46
C ALA A 1 -40.32 -18.80 -24.28
N ALA A 2 -40.28 -19.32 -23.08
CA ALA A 2 -40.60 -18.60 -21.86
C ALA A 2 -39.29 -18.08 -21.26
N LYS A 3 -39.28 -16.82 -20.80
CA LYS A 3 -38.18 -16.24 -20.06
C LYS A 3 -38.49 -16.29 -18.57
N LEU A 4 -37.76 -17.11 -17.83
CA LEU A 4 -37.86 -17.19 -16.36
C LEU A 4 -36.83 -16.27 -15.73
N THR A 5 -37.29 -15.40 -14.83
CA THR A 5 -36.42 -14.60 -13.98
C THR A 5 -36.64 -15.05 -12.54
N ALA A 6 -35.61 -15.54 -11.88
CA ALA A 6 -35.68 -16.00 -10.51
C ALA A 6 -34.55 -15.41 -9.67
N ALA A 7 -34.83 -15.08 -8.41
CA ALA A 7 -33.78 -14.78 -7.45
C ALA A 7 -33.15 -16.08 -6.97
N VAL A 8 -31.85 -16.19 -7.09
CA VAL A 8 -31.08 -17.36 -6.64
C VAL A 8 -30.34 -16.99 -5.37
N ARG A 9 -30.46 -17.83 -4.34
CA ARG A 9 -29.68 -17.70 -3.10
C ARG A 9 -28.67 -18.84 -3.01
N ARG A 10 -27.43 -18.49 -2.76
CA ARG A 10 -26.37 -19.45 -2.45
C ARG A 10 -25.88 -19.23 -1.03
N SER A 11 -25.91 -20.28 -0.21
CA SER A 11 -25.64 -20.18 1.23
C SER A 11 -24.25 -20.63 1.67
N ALA A 12 -23.45 -21.21 0.76
CA ALA A 12 -22.14 -21.75 1.10
C ALA A 12 -21.09 -21.27 0.09
N LEU A 13 -20.82 -19.97 0.10
CA LEU A 13 -19.69 -19.40 -0.65
C LEU A 13 -18.42 -19.60 0.17
N ALA A 14 -17.40 -20.18 -0.45
CA ALA A 14 -16.07 -20.33 0.14
C ALA A 14 -15.05 -19.50 -0.63
N SER A 15 -14.04 -19.03 0.06
CA SER A 15 -12.91 -18.34 -0.56
C SER A 15 -12.11 -19.30 -1.43
N LYS A 16 -11.74 -18.88 -2.63
CA LYS A 16 -10.79 -19.59 -3.47
C LYS A 16 -9.40 -19.53 -2.83
N GLU A 17 -8.65 -20.59 -3.00
CA GLU A 17 -7.27 -20.66 -2.56
C GLU A 17 -6.35 -20.27 -3.71
N LYS A 18 -5.49 -19.28 -3.48
CA LYS A 18 -4.45 -18.84 -4.42
C LYS A 18 -3.08 -19.30 -3.94
N SER A 19 -2.28 -19.78 -4.87
CA SER A 19 -0.87 -20.12 -4.65
C SER A 19 0.02 -19.31 -5.58
N LEU A 20 1.18 -18.89 -5.09
CA LEU A 20 2.17 -18.19 -5.90
C LEU A 20 3.06 -19.18 -6.63
N VAL A 21 2.99 -19.15 -7.96
CA VAL A 21 3.93 -19.85 -8.83
C VAL A 21 5.08 -18.90 -9.14
N ARG A 22 6.26 -19.29 -8.71
CA ARG A 22 7.47 -18.47 -8.84
C ARG A 22 8.25 -18.83 -10.08
N CYS A 23 8.88 -17.84 -10.68
CA CYS A 23 9.82 -17.99 -11.79
C CYS A 23 9.24 -18.80 -12.97
N SER A 24 8.00 -18.52 -13.33
CA SER A 24 7.43 -19.04 -14.56
C SER A 24 8.22 -18.57 -15.77
N ASP A 25 8.42 -19.45 -16.71
CA ASP A 25 9.27 -19.26 -17.88
C ASP A 25 8.43 -19.26 -19.16
N LEU A 26 8.48 -18.18 -19.92
CA LEU A 26 7.78 -18.05 -21.18
C LEU A 26 8.75 -17.61 -22.29
N ILE A 27 8.86 -18.44 -23.33
CA ILE A 27 9.65 -18.11 -24.52
C ILE A 27 8.70 -17.53 -25.58
N VAL A 28 8.96 -16.28 -25.99
CA VAL A 28 8.27 -15.60 -27.08
C VAL A 28 9.16 -15.70 -28.31
N ASN A 29 8.76 -16.54 -29.25
CA ASN A 29 9.55 -16.88 -30.45
C ASN A 29 8.88 -16.43 -31.76
N ARG A 30 7.84 -15.58 -31.68
CA ARG A 30 7.11 -15.10 -32.86
C ARG A 30 7.59 -13.76 -33.33
N SER A 31 7.55 -13.54 -34.62
CA SER A 31 8.00 -12.32 -35.26
C SER A 31 7.04 -11.90 -36.38
N ASP A 32 7.01 -10.62 -36.70
CA ASP A 32 6.39 -10.08 -37.88
C ASP A 32 7.33 -10.04 -39.09
N LEU A 33 8.58 -10.46 -38.90
CA LEU A 33 9.52 -10.55 -40.02
C LEU A 33 8.97 -11.48 -41.09
N SER A 34 8.81 -10.92 -42.25
CA SER A 34 8.23 -11.45 -43.46
C SER A 34 8.08 -12.97 -43.53
N GLY A 35 6.96 -13.43 -43.89
CA GLY A 35 6.71 -14.83 -44.16
C GLY A 35 5.25 -15.03 -44.44
N SER A 36 4.97 -16.13 -45.09
CA SER A 36 3.64 -16.49 -45.54
C SER A 36 2.76 -17.09 -44.44
N GLY A 37 3.18 -17.07 -43.22
CA GLY A 37 2.42 -17.66 -42.14
C GLY A 37 1.61 -16.63 -41.41
N ALA A 38 0.32 -16.69 -41.54
CA ALA A 38 -0.59 -16.02 -40.66
C ALA A 38 -0.95 -16.95 -39.51
N GLY A 39 -0.82 -16.49 -38.31
CA GLY A 39 -1.24 -17.26 -37.16
C GLY A 39 -0.12 -17.64 -36.19
N ILE A 40 -0.57 -18.12 -35.04
CA ILE A 40 0.27 -18.27 -33.88
C ILE A 40 1.27 -19.41 -34.00
N ASN A 41 0.97 -20.47 -34.70
CA ASN A 41 1.79 -21.70 -34.79
C ASN A 41 2.23 -22.02 -36.23
N THR A 42 2.50 -20.99 -37.03
CA THR A 42 2.95 -21.19 -38.39
C THR A 42 4.47 -21.28 -38.49
N SER A 43 4.97 -21.61 -39.69
CA SER A 43 6.37 -21.90 -39.92
C SER A 43 7.34 -20.85 -39.37
N THR A 44 8.48 -21.33 -38.94
CA THR A 44 9.57 -20.51 -38.38
C THR A 44 10.53 -20.06 -39.49
N PHE A 45 11.16 -18.92 -39.28
CA PHE A 45 12.26 -18.43 -40.09
C PHE A 45 13.60 -19.02 -39.64
N GLN A 46 14.64 -18.70 -40.40
CA GLN A 46 15.97 -19.12 -40.08
C GLN A 46 16.51 -18.61 -38.73
N ASP A 47 15.97 -17.49 -38.27
CA ASP A 47 16.26 -16.92 -36.94
C ASP A 47 15.50 -17.61 -35.81
N GLY A 48 14.71 -18.64 -36.12
CA GLY A 48 13.91 -19.37 -35.15
C GLY A 48 12.61 -18.68 -34.73
N LEU A 49 12.30 -17.51 -35.27
CA LEU A 49 11.06 -16.80 -34.97
C LEU A 49 9.91 -17.26 -35.86
N THR A 50 8.73 -17.33 -35.30
CA THR A 50 7.50 -17.71 -36.01
C THR A 50 6.76 -16.47 -36.46
N PRO A 51 6.44 -16.28 -37.75
CA PRO A 51 5.67 -15.16 -38.22
C PRO A 51 4.26 -15.20 -37.61
N SER A 52 3.74 -14.03 -37.30
CA SER A 52 2.39 -13.89 -36.81
C SER A 52 1.84 -12.54 -37.29
N ASP A 53 0.61 -12.55 -37.74
CA ASP A 53 -0.09 -11.30 -38.00
C ASP A 53 -0.50 -10.65 -36.66
N VAL A 54 -1.24 -9.69 -36.59
CA VAL A 54 -1.73 -8.82 -35.54
C VAL A 54 -2.02 -9.50 -34.18
N TYR A 55 -1.11 -10.29 -33.66
CA TYR A 55 -1.29 -10.99 -32.39
C TYR A 55 -0.21 -10.57 -31.38
N GLY A 56 -0.55 -9.91 -30.33
CA GLY A 56 0.38 -9.45 -29.29
C GLY A 56 1.17 -10.54 -28.57
N THR A 57 1.68 -11.52 -29.31
CA THR A 57 2.63 -12.56 -28.88
C THR A 57 3.89 -12.53 -29.71
N ARG A 58 4.04 -11.57 -30.59
CA ARG A 58 5.27 -11.35 -31.35
C ARG A 58 6.23 -10.50 -30.51
N VAL A 59 7.51 -10.71 -30.71
CA VAL A 59 8.56 -9.97 -29.98
C VAL A 59 8.54 -8.47 -30.31
N GLN A 60 8.10 -8.09 -31.53
CA GLN A 60 8.04 -6.70 -32.00
C GLN A 60 6.76 -5.96 -31.64
N ASP A 61 5.74 -6.64 -31.18
CA ASP A 61 4.47 -6.03 -30.81
C ASP A 61 4.63 -5.06 -29.63
N GLU A 62 3.75 -4.10 -29.54
CA GLU A 62 3.69 -3.16 -28.43
C GLU A 62 3.25 -3.86 -27.15
N GLU A 63 2.33 -4.82 -27.29
CA GLU A 63 1.82 -5.63 -26.20
C GLU A 63 2.14 -7.11 -26.44
N ILE A 64 2.69 -7.78 -25.45
CA ILE A 64 3.02 -9.20 -25.46
C ILE A 64 2.21 -9.89 -24.38
N SER A 65 1.39 -10.89 -24.76
CA SER A 65 0.63 -11.67 -23.77
C SER A 65 1.56 -12.61 -23.00
N LEU A 66 1.39 -12.65 -21.68
CA LEU A 66 2.05 -13.62 -20.81
C LEU A 66 1.28 -14.95 -20.70
N ASN A 67 0.13 -15.05 -21.38
CA ASN A 67 -0.69 -16.26 -21.50
C ASN A 67 -1.31 -16.77 -20.18
N VAL A 68 -1.11 -16.07 -19.09
CA VAL A 68 -1.67 -16.35 -17.78
C VAL A 68 -2.24 -15.07 -17.16
N PRO A 69 -3.31 -15.15 -16.39
CA PRO A 69 -3.78 -14.03 -15.60
C PRO A 69 -3.01 -13.91 -14.28
N ASP A 70 -3.23 -12.80 -13.58
CA ASP A 70 -2.73 -12.53 -12.22
C ASP A 70 -1.20 -12.60 -12.09
N VAL A 71 -0.45 -12.10 -13.07
CA VAL A 71 0.99 -11.92 -12.92
C VAL A 71 1.24 -10.81 -11.90
N VAL A 72 1.98 -11.17 -10.86
CA VAL A 72 2.32 -10.27 -9.76
C VAL A 72 3.48 -9.36 -10.14
N ARG A 73 4.51 -9.95 -10.74
CA ARG A 73 5.71 -9.24 -11.16
C ARG A 73 6.45 -9.96 -12.26
N VAL A 74 7.19 -9.21 -13.05
CA VAL A 74 8.14 -9.72 -14.03
C VAL A 74 9.54 -9.54 -13.46
N LEU A 75 10.32 -10.61 -13.44
CA LEU A 75 11.65 -10.62 -12.86
C LEU A 75 12.72 -10.26 -13.91
N ALA A 76 12.56 -10.76 -15.14
CA ALA A 76 13.48 -10.47 -16.23
C ALA A 76 12.82 -10.69 -17.60
N VAL A 77 13.35 -10.01 -18.60
CA VAL A 77 13.06 -10.22 -20.02
C VAL A 77 14.40 -10.30 -20.73
N PHE A 78 14.81 -11.51 -21.12
CA PHE A 78 16.06 -11.72 -21.83
C PHE A 78 15.81 -11.76 -23.34
N GLU A 79 16.65 -11.08 -24.11
CA GLU A 79 16.66 -11.13 -25.57
C GLU A 79 17.92 -11.87 -26.00
N THR A 80 17.75 -12.93 -26.79
CA THR A 80 18.89 -13.72 -27.28
C THR A 80 19.79 -12.91 -28.23
N ASN A 81 21.05 -13.27 -28.27
CA ASN A 81 22.01 -12.68 -29.21
C ASN A 81 22.06 -13.43 -30.54
N ASP A 82 21.47 -14.60 -30.64
CA ASP A 82 21.47 -15.48 -31.83
C ASP A 82 20.05 -15.98 -32.18
N SER A 83 19.93 -17.19 -32.76
CA SER A 83 18.65 -17.82 -33.10
C SER A 83 18.18 -18.85 -32.09
N THR A 84 18.97 -19.11 -31.03
CA THR A 84 18.63 -20.05 -29.97
C THR A 84 17.67 -19.40 -28.97
N ASP A 85 17.20 -20.15 -28.01
CA ASP A 85 16.41 -19.58 -26.92
C ASP A 85 17.33 -18.77 -25.97
N PRO A 86 16.85 -17.67 -25.40
CA PRO A 86 17.67 -16.81 -24.57
C PRO A 86 18.25 -17.53 -23.34
N ASP A 87 19.55 -17.37 -23.14
CA ASP A 87 20.26 -17.94 -22.02
C ASP A 87 20.07 -17.14 -20.74
N LEU A 88 19.78 -17.85 -19.65
CA LEU A 88 19.76 -17.28 -18.31
C LEU A 88 21.17 -17.17 -17.74
N PRO A 89 21.44 -16.19 -16.87
CA PRO A 89 22.65 -16.22 -16.06
C PRO A 89 22.76 -17.54 -15.31
N LEU A 90 23.96 -18.10 -15.26
CA LEU A 90 24.24 -19.40 -14.70
C LEU A 90 25.42 -19.32 -13.74
N ILE A 91 25.30 -19.93 -12.58
CA ILE A 91 26.45 -20.22 -11.69
C ILE A 91 26.68 -21.71 -11.59
N GLY A 92 27.95 -22.09 -11.72
CA GLY A 92 28.43 -23.38 -11.27
C GLY A 92 28.67 -23.34 -9.77
N VAL A 93 28.27 -24.37 -9.06
CA VAL A 93 28.40 -24.43 -7.60
C VAL A 93 28.93 -25.77 -7.13
N THR A 94 29.72 -25.71 -6.08
CA THR A 94 30.10 -26.90 -5.32
C THR A 94 29.51 -26.82 -3.93
N ASN A 95 28.84 -27.90 -3.55
CA ASN A 95 28.41 -28.10 -2.17
C ASN A 95 29.11 -29.37 -1.65
N GLN A 96 29.63 -29.27 -0.44
CA GLN A 96 30.36 -30.38 0.17
C GLN A 96 29.45 -31.46 0.79
N THR A 97 28.17 -31.17 0.99
CA THR A 97 27.28 -32.01 1.80
C THR A 97 25.98 -32.44 1.13
N ASP A 98 25.41 -31.66 0.22
CA ASP A 98 24.07 -31.93 -0.33
C ASP A 98 23.98 -31.69 -1.83
N THR A 99 23.14 -32.47 -2.51
CA THR A 99 22.78 -32.20 -3.91
C THR A 99 21.75 -31.09 -3.99
N PHE A 100 21.90 -30.16 -4.94
CA PHE A 100 20.91 -29.09 -5.16
C PHE A 100 19.59 -29.64 -5.64
N THR A 101 19.62 -30.67 -6.48
CA THR A 101 18.40 -31.29 -7.00
C THR A 101 17.58 -31.92 -5.88
N GLY A 102 16.36 -31.45 -5.70
CA GLY A 102 15.44 -31.93 -4.67
C GLY A 102 15.50 -31.14 -3.34
N ASN A 103 16.57 -30.41 -3.08
CA ASN A 103 16.72 -29.60 -1.85
C ASN A 103 16.52 -28.10 -2.07
N VAL A 104 16.80 -27.61 -3.28
CA VAL A 104 16.59 -26.21 -3.68
C VAL A 104 15.30 -26.11 -4.47
N THR A 105 14.48 -25.12 -4.16
CA THR A 105 13.22 -24.88 -4.85
C THR A 105 13.34 -23.74 -5.85
N VAL A 106 12.63 -23.87 -6.98
CA VAL A 106 12.50 -22.77 -7.95
C VAL A 106 11.86 -21.56 -7.27
N GLY A 107 12.41 -20.38 -7.52
CA GLY A 107 11.96 -19.14 -6.90
C GLY A 107 12.62 -18.84 -5.55
N GLU A 108 13.48 -19.72 -5.05
CA GLU A 108 14.26 -19.47 -3.83
C GLU A 108 15.27 -18.34 -4.04
N GLN A 109 15.39 -17.47 -3.07
CA GLN A 109 16.35 -16.37 -3.07
C GLN A 109 17.69 -16.82 -2.48
N PHE A 110 18.79 -16.40 -3.08
CA PHE A 110 20.11 -16.61 -2.56
C PHE A 110 20.98 -15.35 -2.64
N ILE A 111 21.97 -15.27 -1.76
CA ILE A 111 22.77 -14.07 -1.55
C ILE A 111 24.25 -14.45 -1.58
N GLY A 112 25.05 -13.66 -2.31
CA GLY A 112 26.51 -13.72 -2.32
C GLY A 112 27.09 -13.09 -1.04
N GLY A 113 27.97 -13.84 -0.38
CA GLY A 113 28.54 -13.41 0.91
C GLY A 113 29.55 -12.28 0.79
N ARG A 114 30.16 -12.08 -0.38
CA ARG A 114 31.16 -11.04 -0.64
C ARG A 114 30.63 -9.93 -1.54
N SER A 115 30.03 -10.29 -2.66
CA SER A 115 29.49 -9.34 -3.63
C SER A 115 28.22 -8.64 -3.13
N GLY A 116 27.48 -9.25 -2.19
CA GLY A 116 26.15 -8.82 -1.81
C GLY A 116 25.14 -8.93 -2.95
N ALA A 117 25.45 -9.70 -4.00
CA ALA A 117 24.53 -9.99 -5.09
C ALA A 117 23.34 -10.79 -4.56
N VAL A 118 22.15 -10.42 -4.96
CA VAL A 118 20.89 -11.07 -4.60
C VAL A 118 20.26 -11.59 -5.88
N ALA A 119 19.92 -12.86 -5.90
CA ALA A 119 19.30 -13.47 -7.05
C ALA A 119 18.27 -14.53 -6.65
N ARG A 120 17.46 -14.90 -7.63
CA ARG A 120 16.40 -15.90 -7.47
C ARG A 120 16.61 -17.06 -8.44
N VAL A 121 16.52 -18.26 -7.91
CA VAL A 121 16.71 -19.50 -8.69
C VAL A 121 15.56 -19.69 -9.67
N VAL A 122 15.88 -19.90 -10.94
CA VAL A 122 14.93 -20.22 -12.01
C VAL A 122 14.99 -21.69 -12.39
N VAL A 123 16.21 -22.22 -12.59
CA VAL A 123 16.41 -23.65 -12.92
C VAL A 123 17.43 -24.25 -11.98
N VAL A 124 17.11 -25.40 -11.45
CA VAL A 124 17.99 -26.18 -10.55
C VAL A 124 18.57 -27.38 -11.30
N GLN A 125 19.89 -27.46 -11.36
CA GLN A 125 20.62 -28.62 -11.85
C GLN A 125 21.53 -29.14 -10.75
N ALA A 126 22.12 -30.33 -10.95
CA ALA A 126 22.92 -30.98 -9.91
C ALA A 126 24.09 -30.13 -9.38
N THR A 127 24.75 -29.39 -10.25
CA THR A 127 25.95 -28.58 -9.94
C THR A 127 25.85 -27.14 -10.48
N GLN A 128 24.68 -26.74 -10.98
CA GLN A 128 24.48 -25.45 -11.60
C GLN A 128 23.13 -24.89 -11.21
N LEU A 129 23.05 -23.55 -11.05
CA LEU A 129 21.81 -22.82 -10.84
C LEU A 129 21.68 -21.74 -11.91
N SER A 130 20.61 -21.80 -12.69
CA SER A 130 20.21 -20.66 -13.52
C SER A 130 19.35 -19.73 -12.70
N PHE A 131 19.54 -18.45 -12.85
CA PHE A 131 18.94 -17.46 -11.95
C PHE A 131 18.64 -16.13 -12.62
N VAL A 132 17.96 -15.26 -11.88
CA VAL A 132 17.75 -13.86 -12.23
C VAL A 132 18.22 -12.98 -11.08
N TYR A 133 18.98 -11.93 -11.39
CA TYR A 133 19.38 -10.93 -10.41
C TYR A 133 18.19 -10.10 -9.93
N GLU A 134 18.12 -9.86 -8.61
CA GLU A 134 17.17 -8.94 -8.00
C GLU A 134 17.80 -7.57 -7.68
N ASN A 135 19.13 -7.48 -7.72
CA ASN A 135 19.88 -6.22 -7.56
C ASN A 135 20.93 -6.06 -8.66
N GLU A 136 21.63 -4.93 -8.65
CA GLU A 136 22.67 -4.62 -9.66
C GLU A 136 24.02 -5.26 -9.37
N ASN A 137 24.20 -5.90 -8.23
CA ASN A 137 25.45 -6.58 -7.88
C ASN A 137 25.60 -7.88 -8.66
N VAL A 138 26.84 -8.26 -8.95
CA VAL A 138 27.18 -9.44 -9.73
C VAL A 138 27.97 -10.42 -8.86
N PHE A 139 27.68 -11.71 -8.98
CA PHE A 139 28.40 -12.76 -8.25
C PHE A 139 29.85 -12.86 -8.67
N GLU A 140 30.70 -13.18 -7.71
CA GLU A 140 32.13 -13.41 -7.93
C GLU A 140 32.46 -14.90 -7.83
N VAL A 141 33.39 -15.34 -8.66
CA VAL A 141 33.93 -16.73 -8.59
C VAL A 141 34.66 -16.91 -7.26
N GLY A 142 34.42 -18.05 -6.61
CA GLY A 142 35.01 -18.39 -5.32
C GLY A 142 34.33 -17.75 -4.10
N GLU A 143 33.25 -17.03 -4.27
CA GLU A 143 32.46 -16.59 -3.11
C GLU A 143 31.47 -17.66 -2.63
N ASN A 144 31.08 -17.56 -1.37
CA ASN A 144 30.04 -18.40 -0.79
C ASN A 144 28.69 -17.77 -0.97
N ILE A 145 27.73 -18.57 -1.38
CA ILE A 145 26.31 -18.19 -1.44
C ILE A 145 25.54 -18.88 -0.32
N SER A 146 24.51 -18.21 0.16
CA SER A 146 23.53 -18.76 1.09
C SER A 146 22.14 -18.72 0.49
N LEU A 147 21.46 -19.85 0.46
CA LEU A 147 20.08 -19.97 0.05
C LEU A 147 19.17 -19.76 1.26
N LYS A 148 18.15 -18.91 1.11
CA LYS A 148 17.35 -18.46 2.26
C LYS A 148 16.36 -19.48 2.80
N THR A 149 15.76 -20.29 1.93
CA THR A 149 14.70 -21.22 2.31
C THR A 149 15.26 -22.59 2.68
N SER A 150 16.11 -23.13 1.83
CA SER A 150 16.79 -24.43 2.07
C SER A 150 17.88 -24.35 3.13
N GLY A 151 18.44 -23.15 3.38
CA GLY A 151 19.55 -22.96 4.30
C GLY A 151 20.89 -23.54 3.79
N ILE A 152 20.96 -23.87 2.51
CA ILE A 152 22.16 -24.45 1.91
C ILE A 152 23.22 -23.39 1.66
N PHE A 153 24.46 -23.73 1.94
CA PHE A 153 25.63 -22.93 1.61
C PHE A 153 26.42 -23.63 0.50
N ALA A 154 26.87 -22.88 -0.49
CA ALA A 154 27.65 -23.39 -1.59
C ALA A 154 28.70 -22.36 -2.02
N THR A 155 29.76 -22.85 -2.67
CA THR A 155 30.82 -22.00 -3.24
C THR A 155 30.65 -21.93 -4.75
N ILE A 156 30.72 -20.73 -5.31
CA ILE A 156 30.64 -20.49 -6.75
C ILE A 156 31.93 -20.92 -7.41
N THR A 157 31.84 -21.84 -8.37
CA THR A 157 32.97 -22.32 -9.17
C THR A 157 33.12 -21.60 -10.51
N GLY A 158 32.05 -21.06 -11.02
CA GLY A 158 32.02 -20.31 -12.27
C GLY A 158 30.77 -19.46 -12.38
N VAL A 159 30.85 -18.35 -13.08
CA VAL A 159 29.75 -17.47 -13.39
C VAL A 159 29.68 -17.29 -14.89
N THR A 160 28.55 -17.62 -15.49
CA THR A 160 28.29 -17.39 -16.91
C THR A 160 27.19 -16.30 -17.00
N PRO A 161 27.49 -15.19 -17.66
CA PRO A 161 26.46 -14.18 -17.88
C PRO A 161 25.38 -14.73 -18.83
N GLY A 162 24.15 -14.39 -18.58
CA GLY A 162 23.07 -14.65 -19.52
C GLY A 162 23.03 -13.64 -20.66
N ASP A 163 22.03 -13.77 -21.50
CA ASP A 163 21.74 -12.82 -22.56
C ASP A 163 21.29 -11.45 -22.00
N ARG A 164 21.09 -10.51 -22.90
CA ARG A 164 20.75 -9.12 -22.55
C ARG A 164 19.39 -9.05 -21.85
N ASN A 165 19.35 -8.56 -20.61
CA ASN A 165 18.11 -8.28 -19.92
C ASN A 165 17.56 -6.91 -20.34
N ILE A 166 16.38 -6.90 -20.93
CA ILE A 166 15.68 -5.71 -21.43
C ILE A 166 14.40 -5.40 -20.66
N LEU A 167 14.26 -5.91 -19.42
CA LEU A 167 13.08 -5.71 -18.57
C LEU A 167 12.69 -4.23 -18.44
N LYS A 168 13.67 -3.34 -18.34
CA LYS A 168 13.44 -1.88 -18.24
C LYS A 168 12.68 -1.26 -19.42
N ASN A 169 12.59 -1.98 -20.52
CA ASN A 169 11.89 -1.55 -21.72
C ASN A 169 10.40 -1.87 -21.72
N PHE A 170 9.94 -2.57 -20.67
CA PHE A 170 8.57 -3.05 -20.58
C PHE A 170 7.93 -2.69 -19.23
N LYS A 171 6.62 -2.52 -19.29
CA LYS A 171 5.74 -2.34 -18.15
C LYS A 171 4.78 -3.52 -18.06
N LEU A 172 4.54 -4.01 -16.86
CA LEU A 172 3.55 -5.06 -16.62
C LEU A 172 2.13 -4.47 -16.58
N ASP A 173 1.22 -5.03 -17.36
CA ASP A 173 -0.23 -4.99 -17.16
C ASP A 173 -0.66 -6.34 -16.59
N ASN A 174 -1.12 -6.35 -15.35
CA ASN A 174 -1.49 -7.57 -14.64
C ASN A 174 -2.81 -8.20 -15.10
N GLY A 175 -3.44 -7.65 -16.16
CA GLY A 175 -4.65 -8.21 -16.75
C GLY A 175 -5.94 -7.93 -15.99
N GLN A 176 -5.91 -7.12 -14.95
CA GLN A 176 -7.09 -6.83 -14.14
C GLN A 176 -8.06 -5.90 -14.90
N ARG A 177 -9.21 -6.43 -15.30
CA ARG A 177 -10.29 -5.67 -15.96
C ARG A 177 -11.49 -5.54 -15.02
N VAL A 178 -12.39 -4.63 -15.34
CA VAL A 178 -13.58 -4.39 -14.49
C VAL A 178 -14.47 -5.62 -14.44
N GLU A 179 -14.65 -6.31 -15.56
CA GLU A 179 -15.59 -7.43 -15.68
C GLU A 179 -14.96 -8.79 -15.39
N PHE A 180 -13.66 -8.95 -15.60
CA PHE A 180 -12.95 -10.22 -15.45
C PHE A 180 -11.45 -10.04 -15.30
N ALA A 181 -10.76 -11.05 -14.76
CA ALA A 181 -9.31 -11.11 -14.76
C ALA A 181 -8.84 -11.75 -16.09
N ASP A 182 -8.21 -10.93 -16.94
CA ASP A 182 -7.69 -11.29 -18.27
C ASP A 182 -6.24 -11.77 -18.19
N PHE A 183 -5.70 -12.23 -19.31
CA PHE A 183 -4.27 -12.49 -19.45
C PHE A 183 -3.46 -11.24 -19.15
N SER A 184 -2.42 -11.42 -18.38
CA SER A 184 -1.43 -10.36 -18.13
C SER A 184 -0.58 -10.11 -19.37
N ARG A 185 -0.06 -8.90 -19.50
CA ARG A 185 0.67 -8.44 -20.69
C ARG A 185 1.93 -7.69 -20.30
N LEU A 186 2.92 -7.77 -21.17
CA LEU A 186 4.02 -6.82 -21.21
C LEU A 186 3.72 -5.75 -22.20
N ILE A 187 3.73 -4.50 -21.77
CA ILE A 187 3.56 -3.32 -22.62
C ILE A 187 4.93 -2.68 -22.80
N ARG A 188 5.37 -2.54 -24.06
CA ARG A 188 6.65 -1.88 -24.35
C ARG A 188 6.54 -0.38 -24.08
N GLU A 189 7.52 0.16 -23.41
CA GLU A 189 7.60 1.61 -23.15
C GLU A 189 7.76 2.39 -24.47
N PRO A 190 7.17 3.60 -24.56
CA PRO A 190 7.29 4.45 -25.73
C PRO A 190 8.76 4.81 -26.02
N ASN A 191 9.12 4.91 -27.29
CA ASN A 191 10.46 5.33 -27.76
C ASN A 191 11.61 4.35 -27.45
N VAL A 192 11.30 3.12 -27.12
CA VAL A 192 12.28 2.06 -26.93
C VAL A 192 12.41 1.23 -28.21
N GLU A 193 13.64 0.76 -28.47
CA GLU A 193 13.93 -0.12 -29.60
C GLU A 193 13.09 -1.41 -29.53
N LYS A 194 12.57 -1.83 -30.69
CA LYS A 194 11.80 -3.07 -30.79
C LYS A 194 12.74 -4.25 -30.68
N PRO A 195 12.43 -5.24 -29.88
CA PRO A 195 13.18 -6.49 -29.87
C PRO A 195 13.13 -7.14 -31.27
N SER A 196 14.24 -7.70 -31.70
CA SER A 196 14.37 -8.34 -33.01
C SER A 196 14.57 -9.85 -32.93
N ARG A 197 14.80 -10.37 -31.75
CA ARG A 197 15.14 -11.76 -31.46
C ARG A 197 14.15 -12.38 -30.49
N LYS A 198 14.31 -13.68 -30.23
CA LYS A 198 13.49 -14.38 -29.23
C LYS A 198 13.62 -13.72 -27.86
N LEU A 199 12.52 -13.74 -27.14
CA LEU A 199 12.48 -13.27 -25.76
C LEU A 199 12.19 -14.43 -24.81
N ARG A 200 12.81 -14.36 -23.65
CA ARG A 200 12.51 -15.24 -22.51
C ARG A 200 12.11 -14.40 -21.33
N VAL A 201 10.88 -14.59 -20.89
CA VAL A 201 10.25 -13.79 -19.83
C VAL A 201 10.12 -14.63 -18.58
N ILE A 202 10.72 -14.16 -17.49
CA ILE A 202 10.62 -14.81 -16.17
C ILE A 202 9.74 -13.96 -15.28
N PHE A 203 8.68 -14.57 -14.73
CA PHE A 203 7.69 -13.87 -13.94
C PHE A 203 7.06 -14.74 -12.86
N ASP A 204 6.48 -14.10 -11.85
CA ASP A 204 5.68 -14.74 -10.80
C ASP A 204 4.20 -14.46 -11.05
N HIS A 205 3.35 -15.47 -10.91
CA HIS A 205 1.91 -15.31 -11.06
C HIS A 205 1.13 -16.09 -9.99
N LEU A 206 -0.09 -15.68 -9.74
CA LEU A 206 -0.99 -16.38 -8.84
C LEU A 206 -1.80 -17.40 -9.62
N GLN A 207 -1.84 -18.62 -9.12
CA GLN A 207 -2.65 -19.70 -9.63
C GLN A 207 -3.77 -20.01 -8.64
N ASN A 208 -5.00 -20.11 -9.15
CA ASN A 208 -6.13 -20.55 -8.34
C ASN A 208 -6.17 -22.07 -8.28
N ASN A 209 -6.49 -22.60 -7.12
CA ASN A 209 -6.90 -23.98 -7.00
C ASN A 209 -8.32 -24.11 -7.57
N GLU A 210 -8.48 -24.85 -8.66
CA GLU A 210 -9.74 -24.98 -9.42
C GLU A 210 -10.87 -25.62 -8.59
N VAL A 211 -10.54 -26.42 -7.59
CA VAL A 211 -11.49 -27.17 -6.76
C VAL A 211 -11.93 -26.36 -5.52
N SER A 212 -11.15 -25.38 -5.11
CA SER A 212 -11.42 -24.60 -3.90
C SER A 212 -12.28 -23.38 -4.19
N GLY A 213 -13.38 -23.23 -3.44
CA GLY A 213 -14.14 -22.00 -3.32
C GLY A 213 -14.78 -21.44 -4.58
N ASN A 214 -15.46 -20.31 -4.41
CA ASN A 214 -16.29 -19.67 -5.45
C ASN A 214 -15.87 -18.22 -5.72
N ILE A 215 -15.36 -17.52 -4.70
CA ILE A 215 -15.08 -16.09 -4.70
C ILE A 215 -13.67 -15.84 -4.17
N GLU A 216 -13.10 -14.71 -4.52
CA GLU A 216 -11.81 -14.29 -3.98
C GLU A 216 -12.03 -13.29 -2.83
N THR A 217 -11.35 -13.51 -1.72
CA THR A 217 -11.42 -12.69 -0.51
C THR A 217 -10.02 -12.55 0.09
N VAL A 218 -9.88 -11.86 1.21
CA VAL A 218 -8.61 -11.81 1.95
C VAL A 218 -8.07 -13.21 2.29
N ASN A 219 -8.93 -14.17 2.56
CA ASN A 219 -8.53 -15.54 2.88
C ASN A 219 -7.94 -16.29 1.66
N SER A 220 -8.23 -15.84 0.45
CA SER A 220 -7.66 -16.40 -0.78
C SER A 220 -6.13 -16.19 -0.88
N TYR A 221 -5.60 -15.24 -0.17
CA TYR A 221 -4.18 -14.85 -0.17
C TYR A 221 -3.43 -15.33 1.09
N THR A 222 -3.99 -16.30 1.80
CA THR A 222 -3.36 -16.83 3.01
C THR A 222 -2.00 -17.45 2.69
N GLY A 223 -0.97 -17.09 3.45
CA GLY A 223 0.39 -17.58 3.26
C GLY A 223 1.24 -16.79 2.25
N LEU A 224 0.68 -15.75 1.63
CA LEU A 224 1.39 -14.83 0.74
C LEU A 224 1.88 -13.60 1.51
N ASP A 225 2.93 -12.97 1.01
CA ASP A 225 3.37 -11.65 1.51
C ASP A 225 2.45 -10.56 0.95
N TYR A 226 1.65 -9.98 1.84
CA TYR A 226 0.68 -8.94 1.50
C TYR A 226 1.32 -7.67 0.93
N SER A 227 2.60 -7.43 1.18
CA SER A 227 3.31 -6.24 0.70
C SER A 227 3.82 -6.37 -0.73
N THR A 228 4.18 -7.58 -1.16
CA THR A 228 4.93 -7.81 -2.41
C THR A 228 4.28 -8.82 -3.36
N GLU A 229 3.37 -9.66 -2.88
CA GLU A 229 2.83 -10.79 -3.64
C GLU A 229 1.33 -10.66 -3.96
N ILE A 230 0.65 -9.63 -3.44
CA ILE A 230 -0.74 -9.36 -3.76
C ILE A 230 -0.85 -8.27 -4.82
N PRO A 231 -1.62 -8.49 -5.90
CA PRO A 231 -1.81 -7.50 -6.94
C PRO A 231 -2.51 -6.23 -6.43
N TYR A 232 -2.05 -5.08 -6.91
CA TYR A 232 -2.72 -3.80 -6.70
C TYR A 232 -3.68 -3.55 -7.86
N VAL A 233 -4.97 -3.43 -7.55
CA VAL A 233 -6.05 -3.40 -8.53
C VAL A 233 -7.04 -2.30 -8.17
N PHE A 234 -7.41 -1.43 -9.10
CA PHE A 234 -8.36 -0.33 -8.87
C PHE A 234 -8.05 0.51 -7.62
N ASP A 235 -6.80 0.89 -7.45
CA ASP A 235 -6.32 1.66 -6.30
C ASP A 235 -6.45 0.96 -4.92
N ASN A 236 -6.66 -0.35 -4.92
CA ASN A 236 -6.71 -1.18 -3.73
C ASN A 236 -5.93 -2.49 -3.93
N TYR A 237 -5.51 -3.13 -2.85
CA TYR A 237 -5.00 -4.49 -2.94
C TYR A 237 -6.15 -5.47 -3.18
N ALA A 238 -5.90 -6.48 -4.01
CA ALA A 238 -6.91 -7.50 -4.32
C ALA A 238 -7.43 -8.26 -3.08
N SER A 239 -6.68 -8.26 -2.00
CA SER A 239 -7.10 -8.81 -0.70
C SER A 239 -8.13 -7.97 0.06
N ASP A 240 -8.31 -6.69 -0.31
CA ASP A 240 -9.11 -5.75 0.47
C ASP A 240 -10.57 -5.67 0.04
N PHE A 241 -10.94 -6.39 -1.00
CA PHE A 241 -12.31 -6.47 -1.48
C PHE A 241 -12.75 -7.91 -1.77
N ILE A 242 -14.06 -8.12 -1.91
CA ILE A 242 -14.62 -9.40 -2.30
C ILE A 242 -14.73 -9.41 -3.81
N ASP A 243 -14.04 -10.34 -4.46
CA ASP A 243 -14.00 -10.43 -5.91
C ASP A 243 -14.86 -11.58 -6.44
N PHE A 244 -15.85 -11.22 -7.24
CA PHE A 244 -16.76 -12.14 -7.95
C PHE A 244 -16.44 -12.27 -9.43
N ARG A 245 -15.42 -11.56 -9.91
CA ARG A 245 -15.07 -11.57 -11.32
C ARG A 245 -14.59 -12.96 -11.73
N PRO A 246 -15.03 -13.43 -12.89
CA PRO A 246 -14.45 -14.64 -13.46
C PRO A 246 -13.01 -14.39 -13.87
N ARG A 247 -12.21 -15.43 -13.80
CA ARG A 247 -10.80 -15.43 -14.19
C ARG A 247 -10.62 -16.32 -15.41
N VAL A 248 -9.84 -15.85 -16.38
CA VAL A 248 -9.52 -16.62 -17.58
C VAL A 248 -8.55 -17.75 -17.21
N ALA A 249 -8.78 -18.94 -17.75
CA ALA A 249 -7.81 -20.04 -17.68
C ALA A 249 -6.55 -19.69 -18.47
N SER A 250 -5.43 -20.37 -18.17
CA SER A 250 -4.19 -20.18 -18.92
C SER A 250 -4.41 -20.41 -20.41
N TYR A 251 -3.85 -19.54 -21.24
CA TYR A 251 -4.00 -19.60 -22.68
C TYR A 251 -3.32 -20.86 -23.26
N ASN A 252 -4.05 -21.56 -24.11
CA ASN A 252 -3.49 -22.68 -24.85
C ASN A 252 -2.63 -22.14 -26.03
N THR A 253 -1.32 -22.24 -25.89
CA THR A 253 -0.36 -21.80 -26.92
C THR A 253 -0.49 -22.54 -28.24
N GLY A 254 -1.14 -23.71 -28.28
CA GLY A 254 -1.50 -24.46 -29.49
C GLY A 254 -2.71 -23.91 -30.25
N SER A 255 -3.42 -22.93 -29.68
CA SER A 255 -4.59 -22.33 -30.31
C SER A 255 -4.23 -21.50 -31.54
N SER A 256 -5.08 -21.55 -32.56
CA SER A 256 -5.00 -20.67 -33.75
C SER A 256 -5.65 -19.29 -33.51
N ILE A 257 -6.30 -19.08 -32.38
CA ILE A 257 -6.98 -17.83 -32.02
C ILE A 257 -6.02 -16.99 -31.18
N SER A 258 -5.90 -15.71 -31.49
CA SER A 258 -5.05 -14.78 -30.75
C SER A 258 -5.44 -14.68 -29.27
N PRO A 259 -4.48 -14.61 -28.34
CA PRO A 259 -4.76 -14.34 -26.92
C PRO A 259 -5.40 -12.98 -26.68
N PHE A 260 -5.39 -12.07 -27.64
CA PHE A 260 -6.07 -10.78 -27.57
C PHE A 260 -7.51 -10.82 -28.07
N SER A 261 -7.91 -11.89 -28.77
CA SER A 261 -9.30 -12.09 -29.13
C SER A 261 -10.12 -12.54 -27.95
N TYR A 262 -11.32 -11.99 -27.75
CA TYR A 262 -12.22 -12.41 -26.68
C TYR A 262 -12.57 -13.90 -26.81
N ALA A 263 -12.61 -14.44 -28.03
CA ALA A 263 -12.88 -15.86 -28.28
C ALA A 263 -11.84 -16.83 -27.70
N SER A 264 -10.66 -16.35 -27.30
CA SER A 264 -9.63 -17.16 -26.66
C SER A 264 -9.83 -17.29 -25.14
N ARG A 265 -10.76 -16.53 -24.54
CA ARG A 265 -11.01 -16.56 -23.11
C ARG A 265 -11.84 -17.77 -22.74
N ASP A 266 -11.24 -18.64 -21.95
CA ASP A 266 -11.93 -19.80 -21.39
C ASP A 266 -12.15 -19.55 -19.88
N PHE A 267 -13.42 -19.51 -19.51
CA PHE A 267 -13.87 -19.35 -18.12
C PHE A 267 -14.38 -20.67 -17.51
N SER A 268 -14.34 -21.75 -18.27
CA SER A 268 -14.93 -23.04 -17.87
C SER A 268 -14.20 -23.71 -16.72
N SER A 269 -12.89 -23.46 -16.61
CA SER A 269 -12.06 -24.00 -15.52
C SER A 269 -12.20 -23.23 -14.22
N THR A 270 -12.81 -22.04 -14.26
CA THR A 270 -12.99 -21.24 -13.06
C THR A 270 -14.37 -21.51 -12.48
N ASN A 271 -14.40 -22.21 -11.37
CA ASN A 271 -15.62 -22.50 -10.61
C ASN A 271 -16.17 -21.23 -9.93
N SER A 272 -16.21 -20.10 -10.67
CA SER A 272 -16.64 -18.81 -10.14
C SER A 272 -18.14 -18.63 -10.38
N GLU A 273 -18.82 -18.20 -9.34
CA GLU A 273 -20.19 -17.73 -9.45
C GLU A 273 -20.17 -16.36 -10.13
N SER A 274 -20.48 -16.34 -11.40
CA SER A 274 -20.54 -15.09 -12.16
C SER A 274 -21.84 -14.35 -11.89
N VAL A 275 -21.71 -13.06 -11.57
CA VAL A 275 -22.84 -12.16 -11.39
C VAL A 275 -23.24 -11.56 -12.73
N VAL A 276 -24.53 -11.58 -13.04
CA VAL A 276 -25.04 -10.99 -14.28
C VAL A 276 -24.89 -9.47 -14.24
N SER A 277 -24.25 -8.91 -15.27
CA SER A 277 -24.06 -7.46 -15.42
C SER A 277 -25.40 -6.69 -15.34
N GLY A 278 -25.40 -5.57 -14.61
CA GLY A 278 -26.57 -4.71 -14.46
C GLY A 278 -27.66 -5.25 -13.54
N LYS A 279 -27.39 -6.30 -12.75
CA LYS A 279 -28.31 -6.82 -11.73
C LYS A 279 -27.79 -6.53 -10.33
N THR A 280 -28.73 -6.43 -9.39
CA THR A 280 -28.41 -6.22 -7.98
C THR A 280 -28.09 -7.57 -7.33
N VAL A 281 -27.02 -7.58 -6.55
CA VAL A 281 -26.59 -8.70 -5.72
C VAL A 281 -26.56 -8.24 -4.28
N VAL A 282 -27.06 -9.07 -3.39
CA VAL A 282 -26.96 -8.86 -1.94
C VAL A 282 -26.02 -9.92 -1.40
N VAL A 283 -24.98 -9.47 -0.73
CA VAL A 283 -23.92 -10.33 -0.18
C VAL A 283 -23.84 -10.12 1.33
N ASP A 284 -23.96 -11.23 2.07
CA ASP A 284 -23.66 -11.27 3.49
C ASP A 284 -22.21 -11.72 3.66
N TYR A 285 -21.39 -10.94 4.34
CA TYR A 285 -19.98 -11.24 4.53
C TYR A 285 -19.49 -10.88 5.93
N SER A 286 -18.46 -11.58 6.36
CA SER A 286 -17.70 -11.25 7.56
C SER A 286 -16.41 -10.54 7.17
N TYR A 287 -16.03 -9.54 7.94
CA TYR A 287 -14.81 -8.78 7.69
C TYR A 287 -14.03 -8.57 9.01
N TYR A 288 -12.73 -8.36 8.89
CA TYR A 288 -11.88 -8.11 10.03
C TYR A 288 -12.09 -6.70 10.56
N LEU A 289 -12.11 -6.60 11.88
CA LEU A 289 -12.19 -5.32 12.59
C LEU A 289 -10.87 -5.02 13.28
N GLY A 290 -10.55 -3.74 13.38
CA GLY A 290 -9.42 -3.29 14.16
C GLY A 290 -9.59 -3.61 15.64
N ARG A 291 -8.49 -3.80 16.36
CA ARG A 291 -8.45 -4.01 17.82
C ARG A 291 -7.30 -3.24 18.48
N VAL A 292 -7.38 -3.10 19.78
CA VAL A 292 -6.33 -2.47 20.57
C VAL A 292 -5.89 -3.45 21.64
N ASP A 293 -4.64 -3.85 21.58
CA ASP A 293 -4.04 -4.80 22.53
C ASP A 293 -3.11 -4.08 23.49
N ARG A 294 -2.84 -4.69 24.65
CA ARG A 294 -1.86 -4.20 25.61
C ARG A 294 -0.74 -5.22 25.77
N LEU A 295 0.49 -4.74 25.66
CA LEU A 295 1.69 -5.53 25.90
C LEU A 295 2.15 -5.34 27.33
N TYR A 296 2.37 -6.44 28.03
CA TYR A 296 2.81 -6.48 29.41
C TYR A 296 4.10 -7.25 29.57
N LEU A 297 4.88 -6.86 30.56
CA LEU A 297 6.01 -7.62 31.10
C LEU A 297 5.58 -8.26 32.41
N THR A 298 5.71 -9.58 32.51
CA THR A 298 5.37 -10.33 33.70
C THR A 298 6.51 -10.30 34.73
N LYS A 299 6.23 -10.77 35.94
CA LYS A 299 7.24 -10.90 37.02
C LYS A 299 8.39 -11.85 36.66
N GLU A 300 8.10 -12.83 35.79
CA GLU A 300 9.07 -13.82 35.31
C GLU A 300 9.96 -13.28 34.17
N GLY A 301 9.74 -12.03 33.73
CA GLY A 301 10.50 -11.42 32.65
C GLY A 301 10.01 -11.79 31.24
N THR A 302 8.83 -12.40 31.11
CA THR A 302 8.22 -12.76 29.83
C THR A 302 7.25 -11.69 29.36
N PHE A 303 7.15 -11.52 28.03
CA PHE A 303 6.15 -10.64 27.44
C PHE A 303 4.85 -11.39 27.20
N ILE A 304 3.75 -10.81 27.63
CA ILE A 304 2.40 -11.30 27.35
C ILE A 304 1.56 -10.20 26.70
N THR A 305 0.68 -10.59 25.80
CA THR A 305 -0.25 -9.67 25.14
C THR A 305 -1.66 -9.93 25.65
N LYS A 306 -2.34 -8.88 26.12
CA LYS A 306 -3.77 -8.93 26.44
C LYS A 306 -4.54 -8.37 25.25
N GLU A 307 -5.27 -9.23 24.57
CA GLU A 307 -6.04 -8.88 23.39
C GLU A 307 -7.29 -8.08 23.74
N GLY A 308 -7.55 -7.07 22.91
CA GLY A 308 -8.79 -6.30 22.97
C GLY A 308 -9.89 -6.94 22.15
N THR A 309 -11.11 -6.47 22.32
CA THR A 309 -12.25 -6.90 21.50
C THR A 309 -12.24 -6.16 20.15
N PRO A 310 -12.25 -6.89 19.02
CA PRO A 310 -12.36 -6.27 17.71
C PRO A 310 -13.67 -5.48 17.59
N SER A 311 -13.58 -4.24 17.11
CA SER A 311 -14.77 -3.39 16.91
C SER A 311 -14.49 -2.25 15.93
N ARG A 312 -15.55 -1.56 15.47
CA ARG A 312 -15.42 -0.33 14.66
C ARG A 312 -14.64 0.77 15.40
N PHE A 313 -14.78 0.83 16.71
CA PHE A 313 -14.09 1.78 17.58
C PHE A 313 -13.39 1.00 18.69
N PRO A 314 -12.24 0.38 18.39
CA PRO A 314 -11.60 -0.54 19.31
C PRO A 314 -11.13 0.20 20.57
N LYS A 315 -11.43 -0.39 21.72
CA LYS A 315 -10.98 0.09 23.01
C LYS A 315 -9.94 -0.88 23.58
N ALA A 316 -8.97 -0.31 24.28
CA ALA A 316 -7.98 -1.12 24.97
C ALA A 316 -8.64 -1.96 26.07
N PRO A 317 -8.22 -3.23 26.28
CA PRO A 317 -8.73 -4.07 27.35
C PRO A 317 -8.42 -3.46 28.73
N LEU A 318 -9.12 -3.91 29.77
CA LEU A 318 -8.84 -3.45 31.13
C LEU A 318 -7.39 -3.75 31.52
N PRO A 319 -6.74 -2.90 32.33
CA PRO A 319 -5.39 -3.12 32.80
C PRO A 319 -5.24 -4.47 33.50
N ASN A 320 -4.03 -5.01 33.52
CA ASN A 320 -3.67 -6.15 34.34
C ASN A 320 -2.89 -5.60 35.54
N GLU A 321 -3.38 -5.88 36.74
CA GLU A 321 -2.80 -5.34 37.99
C GLU A 321 -1.50 -6.04 38.38
N GLU A 322 -1.28 -7.28 37.93
CA GLU A 322 -0.11 -8.08 38.27
C GLU A 322 1.08 -7.95 37.30
N SER A 323 0.95 -7.19 36.23
CA SER A 323 1.96 -7.08 35.18
C SER A 323 2.24 -5.64 34.84
N PHE A 324 3.48 -5.37 34.42
CA PHE A 324 3.91 -4.05 34.01
C PHE A 324 3.53 -3.77 32.53
N GLN A 325 2.69 -2.78 32.29
CA GLN A 325 2.29 -2.42 30.94
C GLN A 325 3.43 -1.71 30.20
N VAL A 326 3.94 -2.31 29.12
CA VAL A 326 5.02 -1.75 28.30
C VAL A 326 4.48 -0.85 27.20
N ALA A 327 3.48 -1.33 26.46
CA ALA A 327 2.93 -0.62 25.32
C ALA A 327 1.45 -0.93 25.09
N THR A 328 0.84 -0.09 24.28
CA THR A 328 -0.48 -0.33 23.68
C THR A 328 -0.30 -0.44 22.17
N LEU A 329 -0.83 -1.51 21.60
CA LEU A 329 -0.74 -1.84 20.18
C LEU A 329 -2.10 -1.52 19.53
N LYS A 330 -2.13 -0.64 18.55
CA LYS A 330 -3.31 -0.44 17.71
C LYS A 330 -3.13 -1.23 16.45
N LEU A 331 -3.99 -2.20 16.26
CA LEU A 331 -3.99 -3.12 15.12
C LEU A 331 -5.13 -2.71 14.18
N PRO A 332 -4.83 -2.20 12.98
CA PRO A 332 -5.86 -1.98 11.97
C PRO A 332 -6.41 -3.31 11.44
N PRO A 333 -7.56 -3.33 10.78
CA PRO A 333 -7.95 -4.48 9.99
C PRO A 333 -6.96 -4.66 8.82
N TYR A 334 -6.70 -5.90 8.42
CA TYR A 334 -5.86 -6.21 7.25
C TYR A 334 -4.42 -5.63 7.33
N ILE A 335 -3.65 -6.10 8.30
CA ILE A 335 -2.25 -5.70 8.45
C ILE A 335 -1.43 -6.35 7.33
N ARG A 336 -0.79 -5.53 6.48
CA ARG A 336 0.10 -5.97 5.40
C ARG A 336 1.55 -5.98 5.86
N ASN A 337 1.95 -4.91 6.53
CA ASN A 337 3.28 -4.76 7.07
C ASN A 337 3.20 -4.35 8.54
N ALA A 338 3.49 -5.30 9.43
CA ALA A 338 3.40 -5.08 10.87
C ALA A 338 4.32 -3.95 11.37
N SER A 339 5.45 -3.71 10.70
CA SER A 339 6.41 -2.68 11.14
C SER A 339 5.94 -1.25 10.86
N SER A 340 5.13 -1.04 9.81
CA SER A 340 4.65 0.29 9.41
C SER A 340 3.20 0.56 9.79
N GLU A 341 2.36 -0.46 9.87
CA GLU A 341 0.91 -0.30 10.04
C GLU A 341 0.45 -0.46 11.49
N VAL A 342 1.21 -1.18 12.31
CA VAL A 342 0.91 -1.32 13.74
C VAL A 342 1.40 -0.11 14.50
N LEU A 343 0.48 0.67 15.06
CA LEU A 343 0.84 1.80 15.90
C LEU A 343 1.16 1.33 17.32
N ILE A 344 2.45 1.39 17.66
CA ILE A 344 2.94 1.06 19.00
C ILE A 344 3.03 2.33 19.83
N LYS A 345 2.21 2.43 20.85
CA LYS A 345 2.26 3.52 21.83
C LYS A 345 2.87 3.00 23.13
N THR A 346 4.13 3.32 23.36
CA THR A 346 4.80 2.98 24.62
C THR A 346 4.19 3.76 25.79
N VAL A 347 4.09 3.13 26.93
CA VAL A 347 3.62 3.79 28.16
C VAL A 347 4.82 4.46 28.83
N PRO A 348 4.83 5.80 28.96
CA PRO A 348 5.94 6.49 29.61
C PRO A 348 5.84 6.24 31.11
N HIS A 349 6.67 5.38 31.63
CA HIS A 349 6.84 5.19 33.08
C HIS A 349 7.88 6.18 33.59
N LYS A 350 7.39 7.30 34.06
CA LYS A 350 8.26 8.31 34.64
C LYS A 350 8.55 7.98 36.11
N ARG A 351 9.77 7.69 36.41
CA ARG A 351 10.27 7.60 37.79
C ARG A 351 10.69 9.01 38.20
N TYR A 352 10.03 9.55 39.21
CA TYR A 352 10.42 10.85 39.73
C TYR A 352 11.72 10.72 40.52
N THR A 353 12.71 11.51 40.13
CA THR A 353 13.96 11.64 40.86
C THR A 353 13.80 12.64 42.00
N MET A 354 14.71 12.65 42.95
CA MET A 354 14.72 13.66 44.03
C MET A 354 14.76 15.08 43.48
N ARG A 355 15.42 15.28 42.32
CA ARG A 355 15.45 16.58 41.62
C ARG A 355 14.06 16.97 41.11
N ASP A 356 13.32 16.01 40.56
CA ASP A 356 11.95 16.25 40.07
C ASP A 356 11.01 16.59 41.21
N ILE A 357 11.16 15.89 42.36
CA ILE A 357 10.41 16.15 43.56
C ILE A 357 10.71 17.55 44.12
N GLY A 358 11.97 17.95 44.17
CA GLY A 358 12.36 19.32 44.54
C GLY A 358 11.79 20.39 43.60
N SER A 359 11.73 20.11 42.29
CA SER A 359 11.08 20.99 41.31
C SER A 359 9.56 21.09 41.54
N LEU A 360 8.90 20.01 41.85
CA LEU A 360 7.46 19.99 42.22
C LEU A 360 7.22 20.76 43.52
N GLU A 361 8.04 20.57 44.54
CA GLU A 361 7.96 21.32 45.78
C GLU A 361 8.06 22.86 45.55
N ASN A 362 9.03 23.29 44.73
CA ASN A 362 9.16 24.70 44.39
C ASN A 362 7.93 25.24 43.65
N ARG A 363 7.33 24.44 42.76
CA ARG A 363 6.09 24.82 42.07
C ARG A 363 4.91 24.95 43.03
N ILE A 364 4.81 24.03 44.00
CA ILE A 364 3.76 24.08 44.99
C ILE A 364 3.94 25.31 45.90
N LYS A 365 5.16 25.61 46.37
CA LYS A 365 5.45 26.81 47.14
C LYS A 365 5.09 28.09 46.37
N ASN A 366 5.42 28.16 45.08
CA ASN A 366 5.03 29.28 44.26
C ASN A 366 3.51 29.42 44.12
N LEU A 367 2.82 28.29 43.94
CA LEU A 367 1.36 28.29 43.86
C LEU A 367 0.73 28.78 45.17
N GLU A 368 1.23 28.33 46.32
CA GLU A 368 0.81 28.78 47.62
C GLU A 368 1.01 30.28 47.79
N ASN A 369 2.18 30.81 47.39
CA ASN A 369 2.45 32.24 47.43
C ASN A 369 1.46 33.04 46.53
N TYR A 370 1.20 32.58 45.33
CA TYR A 370 0.23 33.22 44.42
C TYR A 370 -1.19 33.15 44.97
N THR A 371 -1.60 32.02 45.54
CA THR A 371 -2.95 31.91 46.10
C THR A 371 -3.12 32.75 47.35
N THR A 372 -2.14 32.83 48.25
CA THR A 372 -2.19 33.73 49.42
C THR A 372 -2.20 35.17 49.02
N LEU A 373 -1.41 35.59 48.02
CA LEU A 373 -1.42 36.93 47.50
C LEU A 373 -2.78 37.31 46.87
N SER A 374 -3.35 36.43 46.07
CA SER A 374 -4.67 36.61 45.48
C SER A 374 -5.78 36.71 46.51
N LEU A 375 -5.70 35.89 47.55
CA LEU A 375 -6.66 35.99 48.70
C LEU A 375 -6.51 37.32 49.41
N LEU A 376 -5.29 37.77 49.73
CA LEU A 376 -5.04 39.05 50.36
C LEU A 376 -5.53 40.23 49.45
N GLU A 377 -5.29 40.16 48.14
CA GLU A 377 -5.82 41.17 47.24
C GLU A 377 -7.35 41.19 47.20
N THR A 378 -8.00 40.03 47.27
CA THR A 378 -9.45 39.92 47.33
C THR A 378 -9.98 40.47 48.63
N ASP A 379 -9.36 40.14 49.77
CA ASP A 379 -9.74 40.63 51.06
C ASP A 379 -9.55 42.16 51.19
N THR A 380 -8.44 42.70 50.64
CA THR A 380 -8.22 44.14 50.60
C THR A 380 -9.21 44.88 49.70
N LYS A 381 -9.61 44.29 48.56
CA LYS A 381 -10.65 44.83 47.70
C LYS A 381 -12.04 44.85 48.36
N ASN A 382 -12.30 43.84 49.16
CA ASN A 382 -13.60 43.70 49.88
C ASN A 382 -13.64 44.47 51.22
N LEU A 383 -12.49 45.00 51.66
CA LEU A 383 -12.42 45.77 52.90
C LEU A 383 -13.13 47.11 52.72
N THR A 384 -14.33 47.22 53.25
CA THR A 384 -15.11 48.49 53.25
C THR A 384 -14.91 49.18 54.59
N ILE A 385 -14.34 50.40 54.54
CA ILE A 385 -14.16 51.25 55.73
C ILE A 385 -15.32 52.25 55.71
N LYS A 386 -16.31 52.08 56.61
CA LYS A 386 -17.47 52.95 56.73
C LYS A 386 -17.17 54.15 57.61
N ASP A 387 -17.71 55.31 57.26
CA ASP A 387 -17.74 56.51 58.11
C ASP A 387 -18.69 56.30 59.23
N PRO A 388 -18.29 56.44 60.52
CA PRO A 388 -19.16 56.22 61.66
C PRO A 388 -20.35 57.16 61.75
N ASN A 389 -20.30 58.32 61.09
CA ASN A 389 -21.36 59.31 61.16
C ASN A 389 -22.40 59.21 60.00
N THR A 390 -21.97 58.80 58.86
CA THR A 390 -22.81 58.71 57.66
C THR A 390 -23.15 57.30 57.20
N GLY A 391 -22.46 56.29 57.71
CA GLY A 391 -22.65 54.92 57.32
C GLY A 391 -22.18 54.57 55.87
N LEU A 392 -21.64 55.54 55.15
CA LEU A 392 -21.14 55.39 53.80
C LEU A 392 -19.68 54.94 53.79
N ASP A 393 -19.30 54.25 52.76
CA ASP A 393 -17.89 53.84 52.59
C ASP A 393 -16.99 55.03 52.34
N LYS A 394 -15.89 55.14 53.11
CA LYS A 394 -14.88 56.19 52.96
C LYS A 394 -14.11 56.08 51.66
N PHE A 395 -13.95 54.87 51.15
CA PHE A 395 -13.28 54.60 49.88
C PHE A 395 -14.25 53.96 48.94
N LYS A 396 -14.37 54.50 47.71
CA LYS A 396 -15.15 53.89 46.65
C LYS A 396 -14.27 53.10 45.75
N SER A 397 -14.53 51.80 45.60
CA SER A 397 -13.91 50.95 44.58
C SER A 397 -14.94 50.74 43.48
N GLY A 398 -14.52 50.85 42.24
CA GLY A 398 -15.39 50.64 41.08
C GLY A 398 -14.79 51.26 39.82
N PHE A 399 -15.44 51.02 38.73
CA PHE A 399 -15.10 51.66 37.47
C PHE A 399 -15.86 52.98 37.34
N PHE A 400 -15.15 54.02 36.95
CA PHE A 400 -15.80 55.26 36.51
C PHE A 400 -16.29 55.03 35.09
N VAL A 401 -17.58 55.06 34.91
CA VAL A 401 -18.22 54.96 33.62
C VAL A 401 -18.76 56.30 33.23
N ASP A 402 -18.28 56.84 32.11
CA ASP A 402 -18.87 58.01 31.48
C ASP A 402 -20.17 57.60 30.79
N ASN A 403 -21.16 58.44 30.80
CA ASN A 403 -22.43 58.24 30.10
C ASN A 403 -22.33 58.54 28.61
N PHE A 404 -21.15 58.95 28.15
CA PHE A 404 -20.82 59.24 26.73
C PHE A 404 -21.76 60.33 26.10
N ARG A 405 -22.27 61.23 26.89
CA ARG A 405 -23.18 62.30 26.42
C ARG A 405 -22.51 63.64 26.28
N ASN A 406 -21.25 63.79 26.67
CA ASN A 406 -20.56 65.06 26.69
C ASN A 406 -19.11 64.91 26.22
N HIS A 407 -18.76 65.63 25.17
CA HIS A 407 -17.40 65.68 24.62
C HIS A 407 -16.35 66.28 25.57
N ASN A 408 -16.74 67.08 26.52
CA ASN A 408 -15.80 67.76 27.42
C ASN A 408 -15.30 66.85 28.55
N SER A 409 -15.84 65.64 28.70
CA SER A 409 -15.49 64.72 29.78
C SER A 409 -14.39 63.76 29.44
N HIS A 410 -13.90 63.75 28.21
CA HIS A 410 -12.85 62.80 27.79
C HIS A 410 -11.70 63.51 27.13
N ASN A 411 -10.54 62.93 27.29
CA ASN A 411 -9.28 63.43 26.75
C ASN A 411 -9.07 62.91 25.32
N LEU A 412 -9.34 63.74 24.33
CA LEU A 412 -9.15 63.43 22.91
C LEU A 412 -7.67 63.40 22.46
N THR A 413 -6.74 63.91 23.28
CA THR A 413 -5.32 64.00 22.97
C THR A 413 -4.50 62.84 23.58
N GLY A 414 -5.11 61.98 24.36
CA GLY A 414 -4.44 60.84 25.00
C GLY A 414 -4.13 59.69 24.04
N GLU A 415 -3.33 58.74 24.49
CA GLU A 415 -2.98 57.52 23.73
C GLU A 415 -4.14 56.53 23.54
N SER A 416 -5.31 56.82 24.13
CA SER A 416 -6.52 56.00 24.00
C SER A 416 -7.07 56.06 22.58
N LYS A 417 -7.07 54.92 21.91
CA LYS A 417 -7.54 54.77 20.52
C LYS A 417 -9.02 54.40 20.45
N PHE A 418 -9.86 55.23 21.05
CA PHE A 418 -11.33 55.00 21.06
C PHE A 418 -12.05 56.23 20.52
N ASP A 419 -13.08 55.97 19.74
CA ASP A 419 -14.05 56.98 19.30
C ASP A 419 -15.33 56.84 20.11
N ILE A 420 -15.98 57.96 20.44
CA ILE A 420 -17.21 58.00 21.22
C ILE A 420 -18.35 58.33 20.28
N ASP A 421 -19.31 57.43 20.20
CA ASP A 421 -20.60 57.66 19.55
C ASP A 421 -21.61 58.25 20.57
N ILE A 422 -21.81 59.53 20.49
CA ILE A 422 -22.67 60.25 21.45
C ILE A 422 -24.13 59.92 21.25
N GLU A 423 -24.58 59.69 20.01
CA GLU A 423 -25.99 59.40 19.72
C GLU A 423 -26.41 58.04 20.32
N ARG A 424 -25.52 57.07 20.26
CA ARG A 424 -25.77 55.72 20.79
C ARG A 424 -25.24 55.53 22.22
N SER A 425 -24.51 56.51 22.76
CA SER A 425 -23.85 56.41 24.07
C SER A 425 -22.91 55.20 24.17
N GLU A 426 -22.13 54.94 23.14
CA GLU A 426 -21.24 53.78 23.01
C GLU A 426 -19.79 54.25 22.82
N LEU A 427 -18.87 53.43 23.37
CA LEU A 427 -17.44 53.53 23.09
C LEU A 427 -17.08 52.58 21.96
N ARG A 428 -16.52 53.10 20.91
CA ARG A 428 -16.12 52.29 19.76
C ARG A 428 -14.58 52.33 19.56
N PRO A 429 -13.96 51.23 19.09
CA PRO A 429 -12.58 51.32 18.66
C PRO A 429 -12.48 52.28 17.48
N ARG A 430 -11.40 53.02 17.43
CA ARG A 430 -11.17 53.98 16.35
C ARG A 430 -11.12 53.27 15.00
N THR A 431 -12.08 53.60 14.15
CA THR A 431 -12.18 53.06 12.80
C THR A 431 -11.48 53.98 11.83
N THR A 432 -10.62 53.42 10.99
CA THR A 432 -10.06 54.11 9.83
C THR A 432 -10.76 53.64 8.58
N GLU A 433 -11.41 54.55 7.88
CA GLU A 433 -11.94 54.23 6.57
C GLU A 433 -10.83 53.97 5.58
N ARG A 434 -10.82 52.78 4.99
CA ARG A 434 -9.99 52.44 3.86
C ARG A 434 -10.87 52.09 2.68
N ASN A 435 -10.62 52.76 1.58
CA ASN A 435 -11.21 52.33 0.31
C ASN A 435 -10.63 50.95 -0.02
N VAL A 436 -11.47 49.93 0.04
CA VAL A 436 -11.15 48.60 -0.46
C VAL A 436 -11.45 48.63 -1.96
N SER A 437 -10.39 48.58 -2.77
CA SER A 437 -10.57 48.40 -4.20
C SER A 437 -11.19 47.03 -4.45
N LEU A 438 -12.39 47.04 -4.99
CA LEU A 438 -13.03 45.82 -5.47
C LEU A 438 -12.25 45.31 -6.69
N VAL A 439 -11.61 44.15 -6.55
CA VAL A 439 -11.01 43.44 -7.68
C VAL A 439 -12.15 42.67 -8.32
N PHE A 440 -12.58 43.10 -9.49
CA PHE A 440 -13.53 42.34 -10.29
C PHE A 440 -12.77 41.21 -10.98
N GLU A 441 -13.04 40.00 -10.62
CA GLU A 441 -12.64 38.84 -11.40
C GLU A 441 -13.68 38.68 -12.52
N THR A 442 -13.26 39.00 -13.73
CA THR A 442 -14.09 38.75 -14.92
C THR A 442 -14.05 37.26 -15.22
N VAL A 443 -15.05 36.54 -14.74
CA VAL A 443 -15.33 35.19 -15.21
C VAL A 443 -15.97 35.32 -16.60
N THR A 444 -15.18 35.15 -17.65
CA THR A 444 -15.71 34.98 -19.00
C THR A 444 -16.34 33.61 -19.11
N THR A 445 -17.62 33.49 -18.89
CA THR A 445 -18.40 32.35 -19.33
C THR A 445 -18.46 32.43 -20.87
N GLN A 446 -17.76 31.53 -21.57
CA GLN A 446 -18.05 31.30 -22.98
C GLN A 446 -19.49 30.76 -23.06
N ALA A 447 -20.40 31.63 -23.39
CA ALA A 447 -21.71 31.20 -23.83
C ALA A 447 -21.50 30.50 -25.20
N ASN A 448 -21.77 29.19 -25.25
CA ASN A 448 -21.91 28.48 -26.50
C ASN A 448 -23.00 29.17 -27.30
N PRO A 449 -22.74 29.62 -28.54
CA PRO A 449 -23.82 30.12 -29.37
C PRO A 449 -24.78 28.96 -29.67
N LEU A 450 -25.99 29.07 -29.19
CA LEU A 450 -27.08 28.23 -29.64
C LEU A 450 -27.23 28.46 -31.14
N THR A 451 -26.81 27.47 -31.92
CA THR A 451 -27.17 27.38 -33.32
C THR A 451 -28.67 27.11 -33.42
N THR A 452 -29.39 28.06 -33.93
CA THR A 452 -30.75 27.89 -34.43
C THR A 452 -30.80 26.88 -35.57
#